data_ef1b061d0f93cbc0e826879d39360727
#
_entry.id   ef1b061d0f93cbc0e826879d39360727
#
_cell.length_a   1.000
_cell.length_b   1.000
_cell.length_c   1.000
_cell.angle_alpha   90.00
_cell.angle_beta   90.00
_cell.angle_gamma   90.00
#
_symmetry.space_group_name_H-M   'P 1'
#
loop_
_entity.id
_entity.type
_entity.pdbx_description
1 polymer ?
#
loop_
_entity_poly.entity_id
_entity_poly.type
_entity_poly.pdbx_seq_one_letter_code
_entity_poly.pdbx_strand_id
1 'polypeptide(L)'
;MAELLQGWKRSHRVGELTAEQIGQEVTLMGWAGTWRNLGALIFIGLRDRSGLMQVVFNESGLPKEVFELAETIRSEYVIAVKGTLARRTPEMVNKEMKTGEYEVIASELKILSSAETPPFYIDDNVNTKEDLRLKYRYLDLRRPRMQDILMMRHRIAQITRSYFDEQGFLEIETPMLGRSTPEGARDYLVPSRVHPGEFYALPQSPQQFKQLLMIAGYDRYFQLARCFRDEDLRADRQPEFTQIDLEMSFVDEEDVLAVNEGFIARLLKEVKGIDLPLPLRRLPWQEAMDRFGSDKPDTRFGLELVDVTDIVRGSGFGVFNSAIAGGGSVRCICVKGGVEKFPRKKIDELAEFVKIYRAKGMAWMSLKPEGLQCSFAKFLTEAQIADVQKAAGAEQGDILFFVADAKNEVVYASLGALRVEIAKRLDLIDQTKFDVLWVTDFPLLEWDEEENRYVACHHPFTRPKDEDIALLDTDPGKARAKAYDMVINGYEAGGGSIRIHSSELQEKMFETIGFTPEQARERFGYFIDAFKYGTPPHGGLAYGLDRLVMLMTGTTNIRDVIAFPKVQTASCLMTDAPNVVEEKQLRELHICTDVEK
;
A
#
# COMPACT_ATOMS: atom_id res chain seq x y z
N MET A 1 7.72 11.57 -43.24
CA MET A 1 6.70 12.46 -42.60
C MET A 1 5.61 11.59 -42.03
N ALA A 2 5.03 12.00 -40.90
CA ALA A 2 3.89 11.28 -40.31
C ALA A 2 2.70 11.31 -41.26
N GLU A 3 2.07 10.17 -41.50
CA GLU A 3 0.88 10.04 -42.33
C GLU A 3 -0.39 10.29 -41.51
N LEU A 4 -1.43 10.82 -42.15
CA LEU A 4 -2.73 11.00 -41.53
C LEU A 4 -3.54 9.70 -41.61
N LEU A 5 -4.46 9.51 -40.67
CA LEU A 5 -5.36 8.35 -40.67
C LEU A 5 -6.24 8.27 -41.93
N GLN A 6 -6.70 9.41 -42.45
CA GLN A 6 -7.46 9.51 -43.71
C GLN A 6 -8.59 8.49 -43.82
N GLY A 7 -9.41 8.39 -42.79
CA GLY A 7 -10.55 7.47 -42.73
C GLY A 7 -10.24 6.04 -42.24
N TRP A 8 -8.99 5.68 -42.03
CA TRP A 8 -8.67 4.39 -41.40
C TRP A 8 -9.17 4.36 -39.96
N LYS A 9 -9.85 3.30 -39.59
CA LYS A 9 -10.31 3.05 -38.22
C LYS A 9 -9.78 1.71 -37.76
N ARG A 10 -9.27 1.64 -36.54
CA ARG A 10 -8.86 0.38 -35.93
C ARG A 10 -10.08 -0.53 -35.77
N SER A 11 -10.04 -1.73 -36.35
CA SER A 11 -11.12 -2.71 -36.27
C SER A 11 -11.07 -3.48 -34.93
N HIS A 12 -9.88 -3.88 -34.49
CA HIS A 12 -9.63 -4.68 -33.29
C HIS A 12 -8.38 -4.20 -32.57
N ARG A 13 -8.27 -4.46 -31.27
CA ARG A 13 -7.00 -4.43 -30.58
C ARG A 13 -6.23 -5.71 -30.86
N VAL A 14 -4.89 -5.63 -30.79
CA VAL A 14 -4.01 -6.73 -31.20
C VAL A 14 -4.22 -8.02 -30.39
N GLY A 15 -4.49 -7.92 -29.09
CA GLY A 15 -4.69 -9.06 -28.19
C GLY A 15 -6.14 -9.57 -28.12
N GLU A 16 -7.07 -8.97 -28.86
CA GLU A 16 -8.49 -9.37 -28.93
C GLU A 16 -8.79 -10.33 -30.10
N LEU A 17 -7.84 -10.49 -31.03
CA LEU A 17 -7.98 -11.37 -32.18
C LEU A 17 -7.90 -12.85 -31.77
N THR A 18 -8.83 -13.63 -32.28
CA THR A 18 -8.96 -15.08 -32.02
C THR A 18 -9.13 -15.85 -33.33
N ALA A 19 -9.37 -17.16 -33.23
CA ALA A 19 -9.65 -18.00 -34.41
C ALA A 19 -10.87 -17.53 -35.22
N GLU A 20 -11.80 -16.81 -34.64
CA GLU A 20 -13.04 -16.33 -35.29
C GLU A 20 -12.76 -15.32 -36.41
N GLN A 21 -11.65 -14.58 -36.33
CA GLN A 21 -11.28 -13.58 -37.30
C GLN A 21 -10.32 -14.12 -38.39
N ILE A 22 -9.96 -15.41 -38.37
CA ILE A 22 -9.08 -16.00 -39.41
C ILE A 22 -9.70 -15.81 -40.79
N GLY A 23 -8.88 -15.33 -41.74
CA GLY A 23 -9.29 -15.02 -43.10
C GLY A 23 -9.99 -13.68 -43.27
N GLN A 24 -10.30 -12.96 -42.20
CA GLN A 24 -10.86 -11.62 -42.25
C GLN A 24 -9.77 -10.55 -42.39
N GLU A 25 -10.11 -9.48 -43.11
CA GLU A 25 -9.31 -8.27 -43.14
C GLU A 25 -9.47 -7.50 -41.82
N VAL A 26 -8.34 -7.14 -41.21
CA VAL A 26 -8.29 -6.37 -39.97
C VAL A 26 -7.45 -5.12 -40.14
N THR A 27 -7.82 -4.05 -39.43
CA THR A 27 -7.00 -2.83 -39.33
C THR A 27 -6.49 -2.72 -37.89
N LEU A 28 -5.18 -2.87 -37.70
CA LEU A 28 -4.52 -2.77 -36.42
C LEU A 28 -3.70 -1.49 -36.33
N MET A 29 -3.62 -0.93 -35.13
CA MET A 29 -2.82 0.27 -34.86
C MET A 29 -2.13 0.14 -33.51
N GLY A 30 -0.86 0.49 -33.45
CA GLY A 30 -0.07 0.38 -32.23
C GLY A 30 1.39 0.79 -32.45
N TRP A 31 2.22 0.36 -31.53
CA TRP A 31 3.66 0.61 -31.54
C TRP A 31 4.42 -0.60 -32.07
N ALA A 32 5.36 -0.36 -33.00
CA ALA A 32 6.28 -1.36 -33.50
C ALA A 32 7.31 -1.69 -32.39
N GLY A 33 7.17 -2.87 -31.78
CA GLY A 33 8.10 -3.36 -30.75
C GLY A 33 9.32 -4.04 -31.39
N THR A 34 9.23 -5.35 -31.59
CA THR A 34 10.29 -6.12 -32.27
C THR A 34 10.22 -5.94 -33.78
N TRP A 35 11.37 -5.87 -34.41
CA TRP A 35 11.51 -5.78 -35.87
C TRP A 35 12.58 -6.77 -36.35
N ARG A 36 12.26 -7.58 -37.35
CA ARG A 36 13.20 -8.51 -37.97
C ARG A 36 13.02 -8.50 -39.50
N ASN A 37 14.10 -8.28 -40.24
CA ASN A 37 14.12 -8.37 -41.67
C ASN A 37 14.92 -9.63 -42.06
N LEU A 38 14.30 -10.53 -42.80
CA LEU A 38 14.88 -11.76 -43.34
C LEU A 38 14.94 -11.73 -44.87
N GLY A 39 15.19 -10.58 -45.48
CA GLY A 39 15.18 -10.35 -46.91
C GLY A 39 13.75 -10.15 -47.44
N ALA A 40 13.17 -11.16 -48.10
CA ALA A 40 11.82 -11.09 -48.65
C ALA A 40 10.68 -11.04 -47.61
N LEU A 41 11.00 -11.19 -46.32
CA LEU A 41 10.01 -11.18 -45.24
C LEU A 41 10.46 -10.23 -44.13
N ILE A 42 9.54 -9.34 -43.70
CA ILE A 42 9.73 -8.48 -42.55
C ILE A 42 8.69 -8.85 -41.49
N PHE A 43 9.14 -9.07 -40.25
CA PHE A 43 8.30 -9.38 -39.11
C PHE A 43 8.32 -8.21 -38.12
N ILE A 44 7.14 -7.73 -37.77
CA ILE A 44 6.98 -6.66 -36.81
C ILE A 44 6.06 -7.16 -35.68
N GLY A 45 6.53 -7.05 -34.44
CA GLY A 45 5.68 -7.20 -33.25
C GLY A 45 4.92 -5.90 -33.01
N LEU A 46 3.66 -5.84 -33.44
CA LEU A 46 2.78 -4.70 -33.20
C LEU A 46 2.16 -4.81 -31.81
N ARG A 47 2.39 -3.81 -30.95
CA ARG A 47 1.96 -3.78 -29.55
C ARG A 47 0.89 -2.71 -29.34
N ASP A 48 -0.13 -3.06 -28.59
CA ASP A 48 -1.03 -2.12 -27.92
C ASP A 48 -1.29 -2.58 -26.47
N ARG A 49 -2.19 -1.92 -25.74
CA ARG A 49 -2.47 -2.27 -24.34
C ARG A 49 -3.07 -3.66 -24.12
N SER A 50 -3.55 -4.32 -25.17
CA SER A 50 -4.15 -5.66 -25.10
C SER A 50 -3.14 -6.79 -25.31
N GLY A 51 -1.94 -6.46 -25.81
CA GLY A 51 -0.88 -7.42 -26.04
C GLY A 51 -0.02 -7.12 -27.26
N LEU A 52 0.51 -8.18 -27.85
CA LEU A 52 1.43 -8.16 -28.98
C LEU A 52 0.88 -9.06 -30.09
N MET A 53 0.94 -8.60 -31.36
CA MET A 53 0.57 -9.37 -32.55
C MET A 53 1.73 -9.33 -33.54
N GLN A 54 2.10 -10.48 -34.11
CA GLN A 54 3.03 -10.51 -35.23
C GLN A 54 2.35 -10.05 -36.51
N VAL A 55 2.95 -9.08 -37.18
CA VAL A 55 2.59 -8.62 -38.53
C VAL A 55 3.70 -9.05 -39.49
N VAL A 56 3.31 -9.63 -40.60
CA VAL A 56 4.23 -10.14 -41.65
C VAL A 56 4.05 -9.33 -42.91
N PHE A 57 5.15 -8.77 -43.41
CA PHE A 57 5.22 -8.12 -44.71
C PHE A 57 5.98 -9.06 -45.64
N ASN A 58 5.33 -9.50 -46.72
CA ASN A 58 5.92 -10.40 -47.71
C ASN A 58 6.12 -9.64 -49.03
N GLU A 59 7.36 -9.52 -49.47
CA GLU A 59 7.74 -8.78 -50.68
C GLU A 59 6.94 -9.24 -51.93
N SER A 60 6.75 -10.56 -52.10
CA SER A 60 6.02 -11.10 -53.24
C SER A 60 4.51 -10.84 -53.24
N GLY A 61 3.96 -10.45 -52.10
CA GLY A 61 2.50 -10.23 -51.88
C GLY A 61 2.11 -8.77 -51.72
N LEU A 62 3.07 -7.85 -51.73
CA LEU A 62 2.84 -6.42 -51.42
C LEU A 62 3.26 -5.52 -52.61
N PRO A 63 2.61 -4.34 -52.78
CA PRO A 63 3.19 -3.27 -53.59
C PRO A 63 4.61 -2.92 -53.11
N LYS A 64 5.51 -2.67 -54.04
CA LYS A 64 6.92 -2.39 -53.72
C LYS A 64 7.09 -1.24 -52.73
N GLU A 65 6.31 -0.20 -52.87
CA GLU A 65 6.32 0.99 -52.00
C GLU A 65 5.94 0.65 -50.56
N VAL A 66 5.02 -0.29 -50.37
CA VAL A 66 4.59 -0.72 -49.01
C VAL A 66 5.68 -1.55 -48.33
N PHE A 67 6.37 -2.41 -49.11
CA PHE A 67 7.47 -3.21 -48.58
C PHE A 67 8.67 -2.33 -48.23
N GLU A 68 9.08 -1.42 -49.13
CA GLU A 68 10.12 -0.43 -48.89
C GLU A 68 9.80 0.45 -47.66
N LEU A 69 8.52 0.84 -47.46
CA LEU A 69 8.11 1.57 -46.28
C LEU A 69 8.25 0.73 -45.01
N ALA A 70 7.91 -0.57 -45.04
CA ALA A 70 8.10 -1.48 -43.93
C ALA A 70 9.59 -1.65 -43.51
N GLU A 71 10.52 -1.57 -44.45
CA GLU A 71 11.96 -1.59 -44.19
C GLU A 71 12.44 -0.38 -43.37
N THR A 72 11.73 0.74 -43.43
CA THR A 72 12.09 1.98 -42.72
C THR A 72 11.62 1.98 -41.24
N ILE A 73 10.73 1.06 -40.86
CA ILE A 73 10.20 1.00 -39.51
C ILE A 73 11.31 0.71 -38.49
N ARG A 74 11.25 1.39 -37.36
CA ARG A 74 12.14 1.19 -36.20
C ARG A 74 11.30 1.02 -34.94
N SER A 75 11.99 0.62 -33.88
CA SER A 75 11.35 0.42 -32.57
C SER A 75 10.56 1.66 -32.13
N GLU A 76 9.39 1.42 -31.57
CA GLU A 76 8.45 2.41 -31.03
C GLU A 76 7.80 3.35 -32.09
N TYR A 77 7.98 3.12 -33.39
CA TYR A 77 7.18 3.79 -34.39
C TYR A 77 5.71 3.47 -34.19
N VAL A 78 4.85 4.46 -34.34
CA VAL A 78 3.38 4.25 -34.33
C VAL A 78 2.93 3.96 -35.77
N ILE A 79 2.40 2.78 -35.97
CA ILE A 79 1.98 2.31 -37.30
C ILE A 79 0.52 1.88 -37.32
N ALA A 80 -0.09 1.98 -38.50
CA ALA A 80 -1.36 1.39 -38.82
C ALA A 80 -1.16 0.38 -39.95
N VAL A 81 -1.70 -0.82 -39.79
CA VAL A 81 -1.59 -1.92 -40.75
C VAL A 81 -2.96 -2.46 -41.07
N LYS A 82 -3.28 -2.62 -42.35
CA LYS A 82 -4.34 -3.51 -42.79
C LYS A 82 -3.76 -4.83 -43.26
N GLY A 83 -4.45 -5.90 -43.04
CA GLY A 83 -4.02 -7.23 -43.44
C GLY A 83 -5.01 -8.30 -43.06
N THR A 84 -4.73 -9.52 -43.49
CA THR A 84 -5.58 -10.69 -43.22
C THR A 84 -5.01 -11.47 -42.04
N LEU A 85 -5.86 -11.80 -41.07
CA LEU A 85 -5.47 -12.68 -39.97
C LEU A 85 -5.30 -14.11 -40.47
N ALA A 86 -4.14 -14.70 -40.19
CA ALA A 86 -3.80 -16.06 -40.55
C ALA A 86 -3.36 -16.86 -39.32
N ARG A 87 -3.51 -18.19 -39.39
CA ARG A 87 -2.95 -19.10 -38.41
C ARG A 87 -1.52 -19.43 -38.79
N ARG A 88 -0.59 -19.38 -37.83
CA ARG A 88 0.79 -19.85 -38.03
C ARG A 88 0.84 -21.37 -38.17
N THR A 89 1.86 -21.85 -38.85
CA THR A 89 2.13 -23.29 -38.87
C THR A 89 2.51 -23.78 -37.45
N PRO A 90 2.25 -25.03 -37.10
CA PRO A 90 2.53 -25.55 -35.76
C PRO A 90 3.95 -25.30 -35.25
N GLU A 91 4.94 -25.33 -36.16
CA GLU A 91 6.37 -25.11 -35.88
C GLU A 91 6.67 -23.63 -35.56
N MET A 92 5.84 -22.71 -36.00
CA MET A 92 6.01 -21.26 -35.86
C MET A 92 5.16 -20.67 -34.71
N VAL A 93 4.39 -21.49 -34.02
CA VAL A 93 3.58 -21.06 -32.87
C VAL A 93 4.50 -20.57 -31.75
N ASN A 94 4.29 -19.34 -31.30
CA ASN A 94 4.99 -18.80 -30.13
C ASN A 94 4.12 -18.94 -28.87
N LYS A 95 4.45 -19.92 -28.03
CA LYS A 95 3.71 -20.22 -26.79
C LYS A 95 3.83 -19.14 -25.71
N GLU A 96 4.79 -18.23 -25.80
CA GLU A 96 4.98 -17.13 -24.85
C GLU A 96 4.07 -15.93 -25.14
N MET A 97 3.47 -15.90 -26.32
CA MET A 97 2.54 -14.84 -26.72
C MET A 97 1.09 -15.32 -26.65
N LYS A 98 0.20 -14.54 -26.06
CA LYS A 98 -1.25 -14.81 -26.03
C LYS A 98 -1.82 -15.02 -27.44
N THR A 99 -1.33 -14.26 -28.40
CA THR A 99 -1.74 -14.31 -29.81
C THR A 99 -0.80 -15.16 -30.67
N GLY A 100 0.06 -15.97 -30.05
CA GLY A 100 1.18 -16.64 -30.72
C GLY A 100 0.79 -17.70 -31.74
N GLU A 101 -0.48 -18.14 -31.80
CA GLU A 101 -1.01 -19.01 -32.85
C GLU A 101 -1.36 -18.25 -34.15
N TYR A 102 -1.41 -16.92 -34.08
CA TYR A 102 -1.89 -16.07 -35.16
C TYR A 102 -0.83 -15.07 -35.61
N GLU A 103 -1.00 -14.60 -36.84
CA GLU A 103 -0.24 -13.49 -37.40
C GLU A 103 -1.11 -12.74 -38.41
N VAL A 104 -0.80 -11.47 -38.67
CA VAL A 104 -1.46 -10.67 -39.70
C VAL A 104 -0.56 -10.56 -40.91
N ILE A 105 -1.04 -11.05 -42.05
CA ILE A 105 -0.37 -10.85 -43.33
C ILE A 105 -0.77 -9.47 -43.86
N ALA A 106 0.16 -8.54 -43.84
CA ALA A 106 -0.07 -7.15 -44.20
C ALA A 106 -0.45 -6.98 -45.69
N SER A 107 -1.35 -6.06 -45.98
CA SER A 107 -1.69 -5.59 -47.33
C SER A 107 -1.43 -4.10 -47.52
N GLU A 108 -1.60 -3.31 -46.46
CA GLU A 108 -1.35 -1.86 -46.47
C GLU A 108 -0.65 -1.43 -45.17
N LEU A 109 0.13 -0.36 -45.24
CA LEU A 109 0.88 0.19 -44.11
C LEU A 109 0.82 1.72 -44.13
N LYS A 110 0.68 2.33 -42.92
CA LYS A 110 0.95 3.75 -42.70
C LYS A 110 1.86 3.94 -41.50
N ILE A 111 2.81 4.85 -41.59
CA ILE A 111 3.60 5.32 -40.46
C ILE A 111 2.94 6.58 -39.92
N LEU A 112 2.25 6.44 -38.78
CA LEU A 112 1.51 7.53 -38.14
C LEU A 112 2.44 8.47 -37.38
N SER A 113 3.53 7.92 -36.80
CA SER A 113 4.57 8.69 -36.15
C SER A 113 5.88 7.90 -36.11
N SER A 114 6.98 8.53 -36.46
CA SER A 114 8.31 8.00 -36.20
C SER A 114 8.71 8.25 -34.74
N ALA A 115 9.68 7.48 -34.25
CA ALA A 115 10.23 7.63 -32.91
C ALA A 115 11.76 7.67 -32.97
N GLU A 116 12.36 8.39 -32.05
CA GLU A 116 13.79 8.26 -31.75
C GLU A 116 14.02 6.96 -30.96
N THR A 117 15.28 6.52 -30.88
CA THR A 117 15.63 5.37 -30.03
C THR A 117 15.30 5.66 -28.59
N PRO A 118 14.42 4.86 -27.93
CA PRO A 118 14.08 5.09 -26.54
C PRO A 118 15.31 4.97 -25.62
N PRO A 119 15.33 5.70 -24.49
CA PRO A 119 16.44 5.65 -23.52
C PRO A 119 16.57 4.29 -22.81
N PHE A 120 15.58 3.44 -22.92
CA PHE A 120 15.57 2.04 -22.46
C PHE A 120 14.58 1.21 -23.28
N TYR A 121 14.76 -0.11 -23.28
CA TYR A 121 13.84 -1.02 -23.97
C TYR A 121 12.51 -1.13 -23.22
N ILE A 122 11.41 -1.21 -23.96
CA ILE A 122 10.06 -1.41 -23.42
C ILE A 122 9.83 -2.91 -23.17
N ASP A 123 10.49 -3.42 -22.14
CA ASP A 123 10.50 -4.82 -21.76
C ASP A 123 10.53 -4.93 -20.22
N ASP A 124 9.90 -5.96 -19.66
CA ASP A 124 9.84 -6.16 -18.20
C ASP A 124 11.14 -6.71 -17.61
N ASN A 125 12.01 -7.33 -18.45
CA ASN A 125 13.29 -7.92 -18.04
C ASN A 125 14.45 -6.93 -18.07
N VAL A 126 14.20 -5.65 -18.35
CA VAL A 126 15.26 -4.62 -18.47
C VAL A 126 15.68 -4.11 -17.10
N ASN A 127 16.99 -4.17 -16.85
CA ASN A 127 17.60 -3.62 -15.63
C ASN A 127 17.88 -2.11 -15.76
N THR A 128 16.83 -1.31 -15.93
CA THR A 128 16.89 0.15 -16.01
C THR A 128 16.68 0.77 -14.64
N LYS A 129 17.54 1.71 -14.25
CA LYS A 129 17.40 2.45 -12.98
C LYS A 129 16.03 3.14 -12.90
N GLU A 130 15.46 3.14 -11.71
CA GLU A 130 14.13 3.70 -11.47
C GLU A 130 14.03 5.18 -11.88
N ASP A 131 15.02 6.00 -11.56
CA ASP A 131 15.01 7.43 -11.92
C ASP A 131 14.87 7.66 -13.42
N LEU A 132 15.55 6.86 -14.25
CA LEU A 132 15.43 6.96 -15.70
C LEU A 132 14.02 6.54 -16.16
N ARG A 133 13.45 5.49 -15.57
CA ARG A 133 12.08 5.06 -15.86
C ARG A 133 11.06 6.12 -15.44
N LEU A 134 11.26 6.78 -14.30
CA LEU A 134 10.36 7.84 -13.81
C LEU A 134 10.51 9.15 -14.59
N LYS A 135 11.72 9.45 -15.09
CA LYS A 135 11.93 10.59 -16.00
C LYS A 135 11.18 10.41 -17.32
N TYR A 136 11.19 9.22 -17.87
CA TYR A 136 10.48 8.86 -19.10
C TYR A 136 9.25 7.98 -18.79
N ARG A 137 8.48 8.35 -17.78
CA ARG A 137 7.39 7.53 -17.23
C ARG A 137 6.37 7.10 -18.28
N TYR A 138 6.07 7.94 -19.27
CA TYR A 138 5.19 7.61 -20.39
C TYR A 138 5.72 6.46 -21.28
N LEU A 139 7.04 6.20 -21.30
CA LEU A 139 7.63 5.01 -21.94
C LEU A 139 7.56 3.80 -21.00
N ASP A 140 7.88 3.98 -19.72
CA ASP A 140 7.81 2.92 -18.72
C ASP A 140 6.38 2.34 -18.63
N LEU A 141 5.36 3.19 -18.73
CA LEU A 141 3.95 2.80 -18.77
C LEU A 141 3.53 1.99 -20.01
N ARG A 142 4.37 1.88 -21.05
CA ARG A 142 4.15 0.97 -22.18
C ARG A 142 4.54 -0.48 -21.88
N ARG A 143 5.29 -0.73 -20.78
CA ARG A 143 5.70 -2.09 -20.40
C ARG A 143 4.48 -2.92 -19.99
N PRO A 144 4.39 -4.19 -20.39
CA PRO A 144 3.25 -5.05 -20.10
C PRO A 144 2.89 -5.08 -18.60
N ARG A 145 3.89 -5.29 -17.74
CA ARG A 145 3.68 -5.30 -16.27
C ARG A 145 3.06 -4.00 -15.76
N MET A 146 3.49 -2.85 -16.26
CA MET A 146 2.97 -1.56 -15.84
C MET A 146 1.52 -1.35 -16.31
N GLN A 147 1.21 -1.82 -17.52
CA GLN A 147 -0.16 -1.80 -18.05
C GLN A 147 -1.07 -2.70 -17.22
N ASP A 148 -0.64 -3.93 -16.91
CA ASP A 148 -1.38 -4.88 -16.08
C ASP A 148 -1.68 -4.30 -14.69
N ILE A 149 -0.71 -3.63 -14.06
CA ILE A 149 -0.89 -2.97 -12.75
C ILE A 149 -1.97 -1.87 -12.84
N LEU A 150 -1.91 -1.00 -13.84
CA LEU A 150 -2.91 0.07 -13.98
C LEU A 150 -4.28 -0.46 -14.40
N MET A 151 -4.35 -1.52 -15.21
CA MET A 151 -5.60 -2.21 -15.51
C MET A 151 -6.18 -2.87 -14.26
N MET A 152 -5.35 -3.46 -13.40
CA MET A 152 -5.77 -3.99 -12.10
C MET A 152 -6.32 -2.88 -11.20
N ARG A 153 -5.64 -1.73 -11.13
CA ARG A 153 -6.13 -0.55 -10.40
C ARG A 153 -7.52 -0.12 -10.89
N HIS A 154 -7.71 -0.06 -12.20
CA HIS A 154 -9.02 0.24 -12.80
C HIS A 154 -10.06 -0.81 -12.40
N ARG A 155 -9.72 -2.11 -12.46
CA ARG A 155 -10.64 -3.20 -12.09
C ARG A 155 -11.06 -3.11 -10.62
N ILE A 156 -10.12 -2.85 -9.72
CA ILE A 156 -10.41 -2.65 -8.28
C ILE A 156 -11.39 -1.48 -8.10
N ALA A 157 -11.15 -0.35 -8.76
CA ALA A 157 -12.04 0.81 -8.69
C ALA A 157 -13.47 0.50 -9.20
N GLN A 158 -13.60 -0.30 -10.25
CA GLN A 158 -14.91 -0.73 -10.76
C GLN A 158 -15.64 -1.67 -9.78
N ILE A 159 -14.93 -2.65 -9.22
CA ILE A 159 -15.48 -3.55 -8.20
C ILE A 159 -15.94 -2.75 -6.98
N THR A 160 -15.14 -1.78 -6.55
CA THR A 160 -15.47 -0.88 -5.44
C THR A 160 -16.80 -0.17 -5.68
N ARG A 161 -16.94 0.51 -6.83
CA ARG A 161 -18.18 1.22 -7.17
C ARG A 161 -19.39 0.30 -7.24
N SER A 162 -19.26 -0.83 -7.93
CA SER A 162 -20.37 -1.78 -8.04
C SER A 162 -20.78 -2.35 -6.68
N TYR A 163 -19.81 -2.70 -5.83
CA TYR A 163 -20.11 -3.27 -4.53
C TYR A 163 -20.82 -2.26 -3.61
N PHE A 164 -20.28 -1.06 -3.47
CA PHE A 164 -20.85 -0.06 -2.57
C PHE A 164 -22.19 0.48 -3.06
N ASP A 165 -22.39 0.63 -4.39
CA ASP A 165 -23.69 0.97 -4.97
C ASP A 165 -24.74 -0.11 -4.63
N GLU A 166 -24.44 -1.39 -4.81
CA GLU A 166 -25.30 -2.52 -4.43
C GLU A 166 -25.62 -2.57 -2.93
N GLN A 167 -24.71 -2.04 -2.09
CA GLN A 167 -24.93 -1.90 -0.64
C GLN A 167 -25.69 -0.61 -0.26
N GLY A 168 -26.12 0.18 -1.22
CA GLY A 168 -26.88 1.42 -1.02
C GLY A 168 -26.02 2.62 -0.61
N PHE A 169 -24.72 2.62 -0.89
CA PHE A 169 -23.86 3.78 -0.69
C PHE A 169 -23.94 4.74 -1.87
N LEU A 170 -23.84 6.02 -1.57
CA LEU A 170 -23.76 7.10 -2.55
C LEU A 170 -22.31 7.56 -2.71
N GLU A 171 -21.80 7.61 -3.94
CA GLU A 171 -20.50 8.23 -4.22
C GLU A 171 -20.66 9.75 -4.22
N ILE A 172 -20.10 10.43 -3.21
CA ILE A 172 -20.22 11.88 -3.04
C ILE A 172 -18.81 12.49 -2.93
N GLU A 173 -18.52 13.46 -3.80
CA GLU A 173 -17.27 14.20 -3.78
C GLU A 173 -17.24 15.22 -2.63
N THR A 174 -16.07 15.38 -2.03
CA THR A 174 -15.80 16.36 -0.98
C THR A 174 -14.78 17.41 -1.45
N PRO A 175 -14.72 18.59 -0.87
CA PRO A 175 -13.82 19.65 -1.32
C PRO A 175 -12.34 19.27 -1.24
N MET A 176 -11.57 19.63 -2.29
CA MET A 176 -10.10 19.63 -2.25
C MET A 176 -9.52 20.89 -1.62
N LEU A 177 -10.22 22.03 -1.71
CA LEU A 177 -9.83 23.28 -1.08
C LEU A 177 -10.56 23.40 0.25
N GLY A 178 -9.97 22.87 1.31
CA GLY A 178 -10.50 22.88 2.66
C GLY A 178 -9.82 23.88 3.58
N ARG A 179 -10.21 23.86 4.85
CA ARG A 179 -9.51 24.55 5.92
C ARG A 179 -8.40 23.65 6.45
N SER A 180 -7.27 24.23 6.89
CA SER A 180 -6.21 23.51 7.56
C SER A 180 -6.74 22.91 8.88
N THR A 181 -6.66 21.60 8.99
CA THR A 181 -7.05 20.81 10.15
C THR A 181 -6.03 19.70 10.34
N PRO A 182 -4.89 19.97 10.98
CA PRO A 182 -3.81 19.00 11.10
C PRO A 182 -4.29 17.75 11.86
N GLU A 183 -4.26 16.60 11.17
CA GLU A 183 -4.66 15.27 11.65
C GLU A 183 -3.45 14.30 11.68
N GLY A 184 -2.30 14.78 12.18
CA GLY A 184 -1.08 13.96 12.31
C GLY A 184 0.02 14.25 11.31
N ALA A 185 -0.28 14.55 10.03
CA ALA A 185 0.69 15.02 9.03
C ALA A 185 0.61 16.55 8.86
N ARG A 186 1.59 17.15 8.16
CA ARG A 186 1.50 18.55 7.72
C ARG A 186 0.58 18.66 6.51
N ASP A 187 -0.14 19.78 6.43
CA ASP A 187 -1.00 20.09 5.29
C ASP A 187 -0.21 20.73 4.15
N TYR A 188 -0.58 20.41 2.90
CA TYR A 188 -0.20 21.22 1.75
C TYR A 188 -1.09 22.48 1.69
N LEU A 189 -0.47 23.67 1.71
CA LEU A 189 -1.18 24.93 1.71
C LEU A 189 -1.30 25.50 0.30
N VAL A 190 -2.47 26.04 -0.02
CA VAL A 190 -2.77 26.74 -1.29
C VAL A 190 -3.18 28.17 -0.98
N PRO A 191 -2.39 29.18 -1.40
CA PRO A 191 -2.72 30.58 -1.10
C PRO A 191 -3.97 31.04 -1.84
N SER A 192 -4.78 31.87 -1.17
CA SER A 192 -5.98 32.48 -1.75
C SER A 192 -5.66 33.83 -2.39
N ARG A 193 -5.96 33.98 -3.68
CA ARG A 193 -5.87 35.28 -4.35
C ARG A 193 -6.96 36.27 -3.91
N VAL A 194 -8.13 35.73 -3.56
CA VAL A 194 -9.31 36.54 -3.20
C VAL A 194 -9.28 36.99 -1.75
N HIS A 195 -8.61 36.25 -0.89
CA HIS A 195 -8.43 36.55 0.52
C HIS A 195 -6.93 36.65 0.83
N PRO A 196 -6.30 37.83 0.67
CA PRO A 196 -4.87 38.00 0.87
C PRO A 196 -4.42 37.60 2.28
N GLY A 197 -3.37 36.78 2.36
CA GLY A 197 -2.85 36.25 3.64
C GLY A 197 -3.59 35.03 4.18
N GLU A 198 -4.65 34.57 3.52
CA GLU A 198 -5.35 33.33 3.88
C GLU A 198 -5.02 32.20 2.91
N PHE A 199 -5.10 30.96 3.43
CA PHE A 199 -4.73 29.75 2.70
C PHE A 199 -5.84 28.71 2.80
N TYR A 200 -6.07 28.01 1.70
CA TYR A 200 -6.70 26.71 1.72
C TYR A 200 -5.66 25.65 2.08
N ALA A 201 -6.12 24.50 2.58
CA ALA A 201 -5.32 23.31 2.74
C ALA A 201 -5.88 22.18 1.87
N LEU A 202 -5.00 21.37 1.27
CA LEU A 202 -5.39 20.14 0.60
C LEU A 202 -5.71 19.08 1.66
N PRO A 203 -6.78 18.27 1.51
CA PRO A 203 -7.27 17.38 2.54
C PRO A 203 -6.33 16.19 2.77
N GLN A 204 -6.04 15.89 4.03
CA GLN A 204 -5.36 14.66 4.41
C GLN A 204 -6.27 13.43 4.30
N SER A 205 -7.56 13.64 4.55
CA SER A 205 -8.67 12.72 4.34
C SER A 205 -9.99 13.52 4.35
N PRO A 206 -11.11 12.96 3.85
CA PRO A 206 -12.42 13.63 3.92
C PRO A 206 -13.12 13.44 5.28
N GLN A 207 -12.38 13.22 6.38
CA GLN A 207 -12.90 12.77 7.67
C GLN A 207 -14.05 13.62 8.22
N GLN A 208 -13.93 14.94 8.23
CA GLN A 208 -14.97 15.80 8.76
C GLN A 208 -16.17 15.89 7.80
N PHE A 209 -15.93 15.93 6.50
CA PHE A 209 -17.00 16.03 5.51
C PHE A 209 -17.87 14.77 5.47
N LYS A 210 -17.28 13.57 5.57
CA LYS A 210 -18.07 12.34 5.58
C LYS A 210 -18.95 12.24 6.82
N GLN A 211 -18.49 12.69 7.99
CA GLN A 211 -19.31 12.77 9.21
C GLN A 211 -20.43 13.82 9.06
N LEU A 212 -20.16 14.97 8.44
CA LEU A 212 -21.19 15.97 8.11
C LEU A 212 -22.25 15.41 7.15
N LEU A 213 -21.87 14.53 6.21
CA LEU A 213 -22.83 13.82 5.35
C LEU A 213 -23.73 12.89 6.14
N MET A 214 -23.23 12.24 7.19
CA MET A 214 -24.07 11.45 8.11
C MET A 214 -25.07 12.34 8.86
N ILE A 215 -24.63 13.49 9.38
CA ILE A 215 -25.49 14.49 10.01
C ILE A 215 -26.54 15.04 9.01
N ALA A 216 -26.15 15.16 7.74
CA ALA A 216 -27.03 15.59 6.65
C ALA A 216 -28.04 14.51 6.20
N GLY A 217 -27.96 13.29 6.74
CA GLY A 217 -28.94 12.22 6.50
C GLY A 217 -28.69 11.40 5.22
N TYR A 218 -27.45 11.34 4.73
CA TYR A 218 -27.11 10.51 3.55
C TYR A 218 -26.90 9.03 3.87
N ASP A 219 -26.96 8.63 5.13
CA ASP A 219 -26.87 7.26 5.65
C ASP A 219 -25.63 6.46 5.28
N ARG A 220 -25.30 6.36 3.99
CA ARG A 220 -24.18 5.58 3.49
C ARG A 220 -23.45 6.37 2.40
N TYR A 221 -22.22 6.73 2.68
CA TYR A 221 -21.33 7.48 1.80
C TYR A 221 -20.10 6.67 1.45
N PHE A 222 -19.63 6.78 0.20
CA PHE A 222 -18.25 6.41 -0.15
C PHE A 222 -17.67 7.39 -1.18
N GLN A 223 -16.34 7.36 -1.31
CA GLN A 223 -15.62 8.15 -2.31
C GLN A 223 -14.28 7.50 -2.63
N LEU A 224 -13.85 7.54 -3.90
CA LEU A 224 -12.44 7.33 -4.27
C LEU A 224 -11.71 8.66 -4.06
N ALA A 225 -11.34 8.96 -2.82
CA ALA A 225 -10.86 10.25 -2.38
C ALA A 225 -9.37 10.47 -2.67
N ARG A 226 -9.02 11.62 -3.24
CA ARG A 226 -7.61 12.06 -3.28
C ARG A 226 -7.23 12.66 -1.95
N CYS A 227 -6.11 12.19 -1.40
CA CYS A 227 -5.57 12.62 -0.12
C CYS A 227 -4.14 13.11 -0.29
N PHE A 228 -3.74 14.06 0.57
CA PHE A 228 -2.46 14.76 0.48
C PHE A 228 -1.83 14.82 1.89
N ARG A 229 -0.56 14.42 2.02
CA ARG A 229 0.18 14.50 3.29
C ARG A 229 1.60 14.93 3.03
N ASP A 230 2.01 16.02 3.65
CA ASP A 230 3.40 16.50 3.61
C ASP A 230 4.20 15.82 4.75
N GLU A 231 4.71 14.65 4.44
CA GLU A 231 5.50 13.82 5.36
C GLU A 231 6.68 13.17 4.66
N ASP A 232 7.62 12.63 5.44
CA ASP A 232 8.77 11.91 4.91
C ASP A 232 8.33 10.67 4.12
N LEU A 233 8.77 10.58 2.86
CA LEU A 233 8.37 9.50 1.97
C LEU A 233 9.18 8.22 2.23
N ARG A 234 8.46 7.10 2.22
CA ARG A 234 9.00 5.74 2.30
C ARG A 234 8.58 4.95 1.04
N ALA A 235 9.02 3.71 0.95
CA ALA A 235 8.70 2.85 -0.20
C ALA A 235 7.18 2.64 -0.42
N ASP A 236 6.38 2.76 0.62
CA ASP A 236 4.93 2.56 0.65
C ASP A 236 4.14 3.86 0.88
N ARG A 237 4.78 5.05 0.77
CA ARG A 237 4.14 6.36 0.96
C ARG A 237 4.37 7.29 -0.21
N GLN A 238 3.36 8.11 -0.49
CA GLN A 238 3.37 9.17 -1.49
C GLN A 238 2.74 10.44 -0.91
N PRO A 239 3.17 11.65 -1.33
CA PRO A 239 2.59 12.89 -0.82
C PRO A 239 1.15 13.09 -1.28
N GLU A 240 0.76 12.42 -2.35
CA GLU A 240 -0.60 12.35 -2.86
C GLU A 240 -0.97 10.89 -3.17
N PHE A 241 -2.10 10.42 -2.67
CA PHE A 241 -2.56 9.04 -2.78
C PHE A 241 -4.08 8.97 -2.87
N THR A 242 -4.64 7.78 -3.07
CA THR A 242 -6.08 7.60 -3.17
C THR A 242 -6.58 6.65 -2.09
N GLN A 243 -7.65 7.06 -1.40
CA GLN A 243 -8.39 6.20 -0.48
C GLN A 243 -9.73 5.76 -1.08
N ILE A 244 -10.15 4.55 -0.76
CA ILE A 244 -11.57 4.16 -0.81
C ILE A 244 -12.10 4.52 0.57
N ASP A 245 -12.76 5.64 0.69
CA ASP A 245 -13.26 6.18 1.94
C ASP A 245 -14.76 5.94 2.05
N LEU A 246 -15.24 5.53 3.22
CA LEU A 246 -16.65 5.26 3.46
C LEU A 246 -17.10 5.63 4.87
N GLU A 247 -18.40 5.94 5.02
CA GLU A 247 -19.05 6.21 6.31
C GLU A 247 -20.50 5.74 6.28
N MET A 248 -21.00 5.26 7.42
CA MET A 248 -22.35 4.71 7.58
C MET A 248 -22.99 5.24 8.85
N SER A 249 -24.29 5.57 8.80
CA SER A 249 -25.11 5.98 9.95
C SER A 249 -25.84 4.79 10.54
N PHE A 250 -26.23 4.92 11.83
CA PHE A 250 -27.02 3.96 12.60
C PHE A 250 -26.38 2.58 12.68
N VAL A 251 -25.07 2.55 12.91
CA VAL A 251 -24.23 1.34 12.94
C VAL A 251 -23.37 1.29 14.19
N ASP A 252 -22.96 0.07 14.54
CA ASP A 252 -21.87 -0.22 15.48
C ASP A 252 -20.73 -0.96 14.74
N GLU A 253 -19.69 -1.37 15.47
CA GLU A 253 -18.47 -1.99 14.92
C GLU A 253 -18.80 -3.16 13.98
N GLU A 254 -19.64 -4.11 14.41
CA GLU A 254 -19.95 -5.33 13.64
C GLU A 254 -20.64 -5.03 12.30
N ASP A 255 -21.45 -3.98 12.22
CA ASP A 255 -22.11 -3.59 10.97
C ASP A 255 -21.09 -3.08 9.94
N VAL A 256 -20.13 -2.26 10.40
CA VAL A 256 -19.06 -1.74 9.53
C VAL A 256 -18.14 -2.89 9.11
N LEU A 257 -17.76 -3.77 10.04
CA LEU A 257 -16.91 -4.92 9.72
C LEU A 257 -17.57 -5.83 8.69
N ALA A 258 -18.85 -6.17 8.85
CA ALA A 258 -19.57 -7.06 7.94
C ALA A 258 -19.64 -6.54 6.50
N VAL A 259 -19.91 -5.25 6.31
CA VAL A 259 -19.92 -4.63 4.97
C VAL A 259 -18.53 -4.70 4.33
N ASN A 260 -17.48 -4.42 5.09
CA ASN A 260 -16.11 -4.42 4.58
C ASN A 260 -15.56 -5.84 4.34
N GLU A 261 -15.97 -6.82 5.13
CA GLU A 261 -15.71 -8.25 4.88
C GLU A 261 -16.27 -8.68 3.52
N GLY A 262 -17.52 -8.30 3.24
CA GLY A 262 -18.17 -8.56 1.95
C GLY A 262 -17.42 -7.92 0.77
N PHE A 263 -16.95 -6.69 0.95
CA PHE A 263 -16.15 -6.00 -0.07
C PHE A 263 -14.85 -6.74 -0.39
N ILE A 264 -14.06 -7.08 0.62
CA ILE A 264 -12.77 -7.77 0.42
C ILE A 264 -12.96 -9.19 -0.11
N ALA A 265 -14.00 -9.91 0.36
CA ALA A 265 -14.33 -11.23 -0.18
C ALA A 265 -14.64 -11.18 -1.68
N ARG A 266 -15.48 -10.21 -2.11
CA ARG A 266 -15.78 -9.99 -3.52
C ARG A 266 -14.53 -9.60 -4.31
N LEU A 267 -13.71 -8.69 -3.78
CA LEU A 267 -12.48 -8.25 -4.42
C LEU A 267 -11.54 -9.43 -4.67
N LEU A 268 -11.25 -10.23 -3.64
CA LEU A 268 -10.36 -11.40 -3.76
C LEU A 268 -10.94 -12.45 -4.72
N LYS A 269 -12.24 -12.68 -4.68
CA LYS A 269 -12.90 -13.61 -5.62
C LYS A 269 -12.77 -13.17 -7.06
N GLU A 270 -13.07 -11.90 -7.36
CA GLU A 270 -13.06 -11.40 -8.75
C GLU A 270 -11.66 -11.16 -9.31
N VAL A 271 -10.67 -10.84 -8.45
CA VAL A 271 -9.31 -10.49 -8.87
C VAL A 271 -8.36 -11.69 -8.81
N LYS A 272 -8.51 -12.55 -7.79
CA LYS A 272 -7.60 -13.67 -7.51
C LYS A 272 -8.24 -15.04 -7.63
N GLY A 273 -9.58 -15.12 -7.72
CA GLY A 273 -10.31 -16.38 -7.69
C GLY A 273 -10.33 -17.05 -6.30
N ILE A 274 -10.02 -16.29 -5.24
CA ILE A 274 -9.92 -16.79 -3.87
C ILE A 274 -11.28 -16.62 -3.17
N ASP A 275 -11.80 -17.69 -2.61
CA ASP A 275 -12.97 -17.66 -1.73
C ASP A 275 -12.50 -17.40 -0.29
N LEU A 276 -12.84 -16.24 0.24
CA LEU A 276 -12.48 -15.84 1.60
C LEU A 276 -13.55 -16.33 2.58
N PRO A 277 -13.20 -17.15 3.59
CA PRO A 277 -14.16 -17.56 4.61
C PRO A 277 -14.54 -16.36 5.50
N LEU A 278 -15.85 -16.22 5.76
CA LEU A 278 -16.40 -15.17 6.62
C LEU A 278 -17.14 -15.80 7.81
N PRO A 279 -17.21 -15.13 8.97
CA PRO A 279 -16.58 -13.85 9.28
C PRO A 279 -15.06 -13.97 9.43
N LEU A 280 -14.35 -12.86 9.22
CA LEU A 280 -12.90 -12.80 9.40
C LEU A 280 -12.51 -12.94 10.86
N ARG A 281 -11.32 -13.46 11.11
CA ARG A 281 -10.72 -13.53 12.44
C ARG A 281 -10.52 -12.13 13.02
N ARG A 282 -10.89 -11.92 14.26
CA ARG A 282 -10.62 -10.71 15.04
C ARG A 282 -9.49 -10.98 16.00
N LEU A 283 -8.55 -10.05 16.07
CA LEU A 283 -7.38 -10.12 16.94
C LEU A 283 -7.31 -8.80 17.72
N PRO A 284 -7.53 -8.81 19.04
CA PRO A 284 -7.35 -7.61 19.85
C PRO A 284 -5.92 -7.05 19.70
N TRP A 285 -5.79 -5.72 19.67
CA TRP A 285 -4.49 -5.05 19.49
C TRP A 285 -3.43 -5.56 20.46
N GLN A 286 -3.75 -5.71 21.74
CA GLN A 286 -2.80 -6.21 22.72
C GLN A 286 -2.31 -7.63 22.39
N GLU A 287 -3.22 -8.50 21.95
CA GLU A 287 -2.85 -9.86 21.53
C GLU A 287 -1.98 -9.85 20.26
N ALA A 288 -2.26 -8.95 19.31
CA ALA A 288 -1.42 -8.77 18.12
C ALA A 288 -0.01 -8.34 18.50
N MET A 289 0.12 -7.40 19.42
CA MET A 289 1.42 -6.94 19.93
C MET A 289 2.14 -8.04 20.70
N ASP A 290 1.45 -8.74 21.60
CA ASP A 290 2.04 -9.77 22.45
C ASP A 290 2.56 -10.98 21.63
N ARG A 291 1.81 -11.40 20.62
CA ARG A 291 2.15 -12.58 19.80
C ARG A 291 3.04 -12.27 18.59
N PHE A 292 2.88 -11.11 18.01
CA PHE A 292 3.53 -10.82 16.72
C PHE A 292 4.41 -9.57 16.74
N GLY A 293 4.35 -8.75 17.81
CA GLY A 293 5.11 -7.50 17.92
C GLY A 293 4.69 -6.44 16.91
N SER A 294 3.46 -6.51 16.41
CA SER A 294 2.94 -5.59 15.39
C SER A 294 1.41 -5.55 15.43
N ASP A 295 0.86 -4.36 15.22
CA ASP A 295 -0.57 -4.09 15.01
C ASP A 295 -1.08 -4.53 13.62
N LYS A 296 -0.19 -4.93 12.74
CA LYS A 296 -0.48 -5.45 11.38
C LYS A 296 0.33 -6.72 11.10
N PRO A 297 0.03 -7.83 11.84
CA PRO A 297 0.84 -9.03 11.77
C PRO A 297 0.64 -9.79 10.45
N ASP A 298 1.74 -10.28 9.87
CA ASP A 298 1.69 -11.31 8.86
C ASP A 298 1.58 -12.67 9.55
N THR A 299 0.42 -13.30 9.49
CA THR A 299 0.14 -14.57 10.17
C THR A 299 0.19 -15.79 9.25
N ARG A 300 0.73 -15.63 8.00
CA ARG A 300 0.95 -16.74 7.06
C ARG A 300 2.04 -17.72 7.50
N PHE A 301 2.83 -17.35 8.49
CA PHE A 301 3.88 -18.15 9.09
C PHE A 301 3.87 -18.00 10.61
N GLY A 302 4.47 -18.92 11.34
CA GLY A 302 4.59 -18.90 12.80
C GLY A 302 5.59 -17.86 13.31
N LEU A 303 6.54 -18.30 14.16
CA LEU A 303 7.53 -17.45 14.81
C LEU A 303 6.90 -16.43 15.76
N GLU A 304 5.89 -16.86 16.54
CA GLU A 304 5.27 -15.98 17.53
C GLU A 304 6.25 -15.59 18.63
N LEU A 305 6.05 -14.42 19.22
CA LEU A 305 6.79 -13.95 20.37
C LEU A 305 6.37 -14.72 21.62
N VAL A 306 7.32 -15.07 22.45
CA VAL A 306 7.11 -15.73 23.73
C VAL A 306 7.59 -14.83 24.85
N ASP A 307 6.71 -14.50 25.78
CA ASP A 307 7.06 -13.75 26.98
C ASP A 307 7.76 -14.67 28.00
N VAL A 308 8.98 -14.32 28.36
CA VAL A 308 9.78 -15.05 29.35
C VAL A 308 10.16 -14.17 30.55
N THR A 309 9.53 -12.99 30.67
CA THR A 309 9.83 -11.97 31.66
C THR A 309 9.86 -12.53 33.07
N ASP A 310 8.80 -13.22 33.47
CA ASP A 310 8.70 -13.77 34.82
C ASP A 310 9.63 -14.96 35.07
N ILE A 311 9.93 -15.74 34.01
CA ILE A 311 10.86 -16.88 34.09
C ILE A 311 12.27 -16.40 34.37
N VAL A 312 12.71 -15.31 33.74
CA VAL A 312 14.07 -14.78 33.88
C VAL A 312 14.22 -13.70 34.97
N ARG A 313 13.10 -13.37 35.63
CA ARG A 313 13.11 -12.43 36.76
C ARG A 313 14.06 -12.89 37.87
N GLY A 314 14.88 -11.96 38.35
CA GLY A 314 15.89 -12.26 39.38
C GLY A 314 17.07 -13.11 38.89
N SER A 315 17.25 -13.31 37.58
CA SER A 315 18.45 -13.90 37.01
C SER A 315 19.68 -13.03 37.30
N GLY A 316 20.89 -13.61 37.21
CA GLY A 316 22.13 -12.82 37.32
C GLY A 316 22.45 -11.94 36.12
N PHE A 317 21.59 -11.94 35.05
CA PHE A 317 21.82 -11.20 33.83
C PHE A 317 21.31 -9.77 33.93
N GLY A 318 22.19 -8.81 34.13
CA GLY A 318 21.86 -7.41 34.40
C GLY A 318 21.00 -6.75 33.33
N VAL A 319 21.13 -7.14 32.06
CA VAL A 319 20.32 -6.59 30.96
C VAL A 319 18.83 -6.91 31.15
N PHE A 320 18.50 -8.16 31.49
CA PHE A 320 17.12 -8.59 31.73
C PHE A 320 16.54 -7.93 32.98
N ASN A 321 17.33 -7.93 34.08
CA ASN A 321 16.88 -7.29 35.32
C ASN A 321 16.65 -5.79 35.17
N SER A 322 17.47 -5.07 34.41
CA SER A 322 17.29 -3.64 34.16
C SER A 322 16.04 -3.37 33.32
N ALA A 323 15.75 -4.20 32.29
CA ALA A 323 14.54 -4.10 31.50
C ALA A 323 13.29 -4.29 32.35
N ILE A 324 13.28 -5.35 33.16
CA ILE A 324 12.15 -5.70 34.04
C ILE A 324 11.94 -4.63 35.13
N ALA A 325 13.01 -4.15 35.75
CA ALA A 325 12.95 -3.09 36.75
C ALA A 325 12.44 -1.76 36.19
N GLY A 326 12.68 -1.50 34.93
CA GLY A 326 12.16 -0.35 34.19
C GLY A 326 10.69 -0.47 33.74
N GLY A 327 9.99 -1.57 34.06
CA GLY A 327 8.59 -1.79 33.70
C GLY A 327 8.37 -2.47 32.34
N GLY A 328 9.44 -2.84 31.64
CA GLY A 328 9.37 -3.53 30.35
C GLY A 328 9.43 -5.05 30.44
N SER A 329 9.74 -5.71 29.35
CA SER A 329 9.68 -7.17 29.22
C SER A 329 10.93 -7.78 28.58
N VAL A 330 11.03 -9.10 28.73
CA VAL A 330 11.98 -9.97 28.02
C VAL A 330 11.16 -10.96 27.19
N ARG A 331 11.29 -10.88 25.89
CA ARG A 331 10.58 -11.78 24.96
C ARG A 331 11.54 -12.46 24.02
N CYS A 332 11.13 -13.59 23.46
CA CYS A 332 11.95 -14.31 22.49
C CYS A 332 11.13 -14.84 21.32
N ILE A 333 11.85 -15.22 20.26
CA ILE A 333 11.33 -15.98 19.11
C ILE A 333 12.10 -17.30 19.05
N CYS A 334 11.40 -18.43 18.92
CA CYS A 334 12.01 -19.75 18.70
C CYS A 334 11.99 -20.09 17.20
N VAL A 335 13.16 -20.32 16.63
CA VAL A 335 13.33 -20.73 15.23
C VAL A 335 13.62 -22.22 15.17
N LYS A 336 12.66 -23.00 14.71
CA LYS A 336 12.76 -24.45 14.58
C LYS A 336 13.86 -24.85 13.58
N GLY A 337 14.75 -25.76 14.01
CA GLY A 337 15.89 -26.20 13.20
C GLY A 337 16.88 -25.06 12.87
N GLY A 338 16.84 -23.98 13.61
CA GLY A 338 17.56 -22.74 13.32
C GLY A 338 19.07 -22.80 13.54
N VAL A 339 19.57 -23.77 14.33
CA VAL A 339 21.02 -23.93 14.62
C VAL A 339 21.83 -24.04 13.34
N GLU A 340 21.38 -24.83 12.37
CA GLU A 340 22.08 -25.02 11.09
C GLU A 340 21.92 -23.81 10.14
N LYS A 341 20.84 -23.07 10.28
CA LYS A 341 20.49 -21.96 9.38
C LYS A 341 21.16 -20.65 9.77
N PHE A 342 21.45 -20.46 11.07
CA PHE A 342 22.01 -19.24 11.64
C PHE A 342 23.39 -19.47 12.28
N PRO A 343 24.48 -19.59 11.48
CA PRO A 343 25.85 -19.55 11.99
C PRO A 343 26.14 -18.19 12.62
N ARG A 344 27.18 -18.08 13.42
CA ARG A 344 27.56 -16.89 14.21
C ARG A 344 27.46 -15.58 13.43
N LYS A 345 27.98 -15.54 12.20
CA LYS A 345 27.94 -14.34 11.35
C LYS A 345 26.51 -13.86 11.09
N LYS A 346 25.59 -14.78 10.76
CA LYS A 346 24.18 -14.43 10.53
C LYS A 346 23.47 -13.97 11.81
N ILE A 347 23.83 -14.54 12.95
CA ILE A 347 23.32 -14.07 14.26
C ILE A 347 23.78 -12.65 14.53
N ASP A 348 25.04 -12.33 14.27
CA ASP A 348 25.59 -10.99 14.45
C ASP A 348 24.91 -9.97 13.50
N GLU A 349 24.61 -10.37 12.25
CA GLU A 349 23.82 -9.55 11.31
C GLU A 349 22.41 -9.26 11.84
N LEU A 350 21.73 -10.25 12.44
CA LEU A 350 20.41 -10.05 13.05
C LEU A 350 20.49 -9.16 14.30
N ALA A 351 21.58 -9.26 15.07
CA ALA A 351 21.81 -8.39 16.21
C ALA A 351 22.01 -6.92 15.81
N GLU A 352 22.63 -6.65 14.66
CA GLU A 352 22.70 -5.29 14.10
C GLU A 352 21.34 -4.85 13.55
N PHE A 353 20.58 -5.76 12.91
CA PHE A 353 19.26 -5.46 12.37
C PHE A 353 18.27 -4.96 13.43
N VAL A 354 18.21 -5.58 14.60
CA VAL A 354 17.27 -5.15 15.66
C VAL A 354 17.59 -3.76 16.22
N LYS A 355 18.82 -3.28 16.10
CA LYS A 355 19.22 -1.93 16.54
C LYS A 355 18.52 -0.82 15.72
N ILE A 356 18.13 -1.09 14.49
CA ILE A 356 17.31 -0.17 13.66
C ILE A 356 16.01 0.18 14.37
N TYR A 357 15.49 -0.76 15.17
CA TYR A 357 14.26 -0.61 15.96
C TYR A 357 14.53 -0.19 17.42
N ARG A 358 15.67 0.43 17.69
CA ARG A 358 16.10 0.98 18.98
C ARG A 358 16.47 -0.06 20.04
N ALA A 359 16.47 -1.36 19.73
CA ALA A 359 16.99 -2.36 20.67
C ALA A 359 18.49 -2.12 20.93
N LYS A 360 18.92 -2.18 22.20
CA LYS A 360 20.32 -2.04 22.58
C LYS A 360 21.18 -3.24 22.18
N GLY A 361 20.54 -4.38 21.91
CA GLY A 361 21.18 -5.61 21.46
C GLY A 361 20.19 -6.77 21.44
N MET A 362 20.69 -7.93 21.00
CA MET A 362 19.95 -9.18 20.93
C MET A 362 20.77 -10.28 21.61
N ALA A 363 20.15 -10.99 22.55
CA ALA A 363 20.72 -12.20 23.12
C ALA A 363 20.20 -13.44 22.35
N TRP A 364 20.90 -14.55 22.45
CA TRP A 364 20.50 -15.77 21.75
C TRP A 364 20.89 -17.03 22.54
N MET A 365 20.12 -18.10 22.28
CA MET A 365 20.29 -19.43 22.87
C MET A 365 20.15 -20.47 21.76
N SER A 366 21.17 -21.30 21.57
CA SER A 366 21.23 -22.34 20.54
C SER A 366 21.29 -23.72 21.18
N LEU A 367 20.32 -24.58 20.84
CA LEU A 367 20.17 -25.93 21.39
C LEU A 367 20.86 -26.94 20.48
N LYS A 368 22.19 -26.99 20.54
CA LYS A 368 22.99 -27.88 19.69
C LYS A 368 22.97 -29.32 20.17
N PRO A 369 23.20 -30.31 19.28
CA PRO A 369 23.35 -31.71 19.66
C PRO A 369 24.41 -31.97 20.74
N GLU A 370 25.48 -31.20 20.67
CA GLU A 370 26.61 -31.28 21.62
C GLU A 370 26.39 -30.50 22.92
N GLY A 371 25.27 -29.79 23.05
CA GLY A 371 24.92 -29.02 24.26
C GLY A 371 24.45 -27.62 24.01
N LEU A 372 24.05 -26.96 25.08
CA LEU A 372 23.55 -25.57 25.06
C LEU A 372 24.68 -24.58 24.77
N GLN A 373 24.50 -23.76 23.72
CA GLN A 373 25.36 -22.61 23.47
C GLN A 373 24.55 -21.32 23.68
N CYS A 374 24.85 -20.58 24.74
CA CYS A 374 24.10 -19.41 25.11
C CYS A 374 25.04 -18.35 25.70
N SER A 375 24.92 -17.11 25.21
CA SER A 375 25.79 -16.00 25.64
C SER A 375 25.59 -15.56 27.11
N PHE A 376 24.43 -15.90 27.68
CA PHE A 376 24.03 -15.50 29.04
C PHE A 376 23.67 -16.71 29.95
N ALA A 377 23.90 -17.95 29.53
CA ALA A 377 23.57 -19.15 30.32
C ALA A 377 24.13 -19.15 31.73
N LYS A 378 25.36 -18.65 31.92
CA LYS A 378 26.02 -18.59 33.24
C LYS A 378 25.30 -17.68 34.25
N PHE A 379 24.35 -16.89 33.83
CA PHE A 379 23.55 -15.98 34.67
C PHE A 379 22.14 -16.53 34.98
N LEU A 380 21.78 -17.67 34.39
CA LEU A 380 20.50 -18.36 34.61
C LEU A 380 20.73 -19.64 35.41
N THR A 381 19.75 -20.03 36.19
CA THR A 381 19.70 -21.36 36.79
C THR A 381 19.29 -22.42 35.72
N GLU A 382 19.60 -23.69 35.97
CA GLU A 382 19.15 -24.79 35.09
C GLU A 382 17.62 -24.84 34.96
N ALA A 383 16.91 -24.54 36.07
CA ALA A 383 15.45 -24.48 36.08
C ALA A 383 14.94 -23.33 35.13
N GLN A 384 15.53 -22.14 35.22
CA GLN A 384 15.15 -21.04 34.34
C GLN A 384 15.41 -21.37 32.85
N ILE A 385 16.53 -22.03 32.53
CA ILE A 385 16.83 -22.46 31.18
C ILE A 385 15.78 -23.46 30.68
N ALA A 386 15.45 -24.47 31.52
CA ALA A 386 14.43 -25.47 31.18
C ALA A 386 13.03 -24.83 31.01
N ASP A 387 12.67 -23.89 31.87
CA ASP A 387 11.38 -23.18 31.79
C ASP A 387 11.28 -22.30 30.56
N VAL A 388 12.36 -21.60 30.17
CA VAL A 388 12.43 -20.82 28.91
C VAL A 388 12.25 -21.75 27.69
N GLN A 389 12.97 -22.90 27.67
CA GLN A 389 12.83 -23.87 26.58
C GLN A 389 11.40 -24.40 26.49
N LYS A 390 10.80 -24.74 27.63
CA LYS A 390 9.42 -25.23 27.69
C LYS A 390 8.42 -24.17 27.24
N ALA A 391 8.54 -22.92 27.69
CA ALA A 391 7.66 -21.83 27.31
C ALA A 391 7.74 -21.54 25.81
N ALA A 392 8.94 -21.57 25.23
CA ALA A 392 9.16 -21.38 23.81
C ALA A 392 8.91 -22.64 22.96
N GLY A 393 8.58 -23.78 23.57
CA GLY A 393 8.45 -25.07 22.89
C GLY A 393 9.73 -25.48 22.16
N ALA A 394 10.90 -25.08 22.68
CA ALA A 394 12.18 -25.27 21.99
C ALA A 394 12.72 -26.68 22.18
N GLU A 395 13.24 -27.26 21.10
CA GLU A 395 13.80 -28.60 21.02
C GLU A 395 15.25 -28.56 20.53
N GLN A 396 15.92 -29.70 20.60
CA GLN A 396 17.28 -29.82 20.06
C GLN A 396 17.31 -29.47 18.56
N GLY A 397 18.26 -28.61 18.15
CA GLY A 397 18.37 -28.07 16.81
C GLY A 397 17.76 -26.66 16.65
N ASP A 398 17.01 -26.18 17.64
CA ASP A 398 16.37 -24.86 17.61
C ASP A 398 17.29 -23.74 18.11
N ILE A 399 17.03 -22.53 17.68
CA ILE A 399 17.66 -21.31 18.19
C ILE A 399 16.62 -20.32 18.66
N LEU A 400 16.86 -19.67 19.81
CA LEU A 400 16.01 -18.62 20.36
C LEU A 400 16.75 -17.29 20.27
N PHE A 401 16.04 -16.24 19.87
CA PHE A 401 16.51 -14.87 19.84
C PHE A 401 15.72 -14.03 20.83
N PHE A 402 16.40 -13.30 21.70
CA PHE A 402 15.82 -12.53 22.81
C PHE A 402 16.07 -11.05 22.64
N VAL A 403 15.03 -10.23 22.90
CA VAL A 403 15.15 -8.79 23.08
C VAL A 403 14.56 -8.42 24.44
N ALA A 404 15.19 -7.49 25.13
CA ALA A 404 14.77 -6.95 26.40
C ALA A 404 14.96 -5.44 26.42
N ASP A 405 13.96 -4.71 26.81
CA ASP A 405 14.03 -3.26 27.02
C ASP A 405 13.03 -2.83 28.11
N ALA A 406 13.27 -1.68 28.74
CA ALA A 406 12.35 -1.06 29.69
C ALA A 406 11.06 -0.54 29.01
N LYS A 407 11.10 -0.28 27.71
CA LYS A 407 9.95 0.11 26.89
C LYS A 407 9.48 -1.09 26.05
N ASN A 408 8.29 -1.58 26.30
CA ASN A 408 7.70 -2.71 25.56
C ASN A 408 7.61 -2.45 24.05
N GLU A 409 7.39 -1.21 23.64
CA GLU A 409 7.38 -0.79 22.23
C GLU A 409 8.67 -1.18 21.50
N VAL A 410 9.83 -1.01 22.17
CA VAL A 410 11.13 -1.39 21.60
C VAL A 410 11.23 -2.89 21.44
N VAL A 411 10.75 -3.67 22.44
CA VAL A 411 10.73 -5.13 22.39
C VAL A 411 9.85 -5.62 21.25
N TYR A 412 8.63 -5.11 21.16
CA TYR A 412 7.68 -5.47 20.10
C TYR A 412 8.18 -5.11 18.71
N ALA A 413 8.58 -3.85 18.49
CA ALA A 413 9.06 -3.40 17.19
C ALA A 413 10.29 -4.21 16.71
N SER A 414 11.22 -4.50 17.62
CA SER A 414 12.43 -5.25 17.31
C SER A 414 12.14 -6.70 16.96
N LEU A 415 11.35 -7.40 17.78
CA LEU A 415 11.01 -8.81 17.56
C LEU A 415 10.00 -8.97 16.43
N GLY A 416 9.03 -8.06 16.27
CA GLY A 416 8.08 -8.06 15.16
C GLY A 416 8.78 -7.95 13.82
N ALA A 417 9.76 -7.04 13.70
CA ALA A 417 10.57 -6.92 12.50
C ALA A 417 11.50 -8.13 12.31
N LEU A 418 12.13 -8.61 13.39
CA LEU A 418 13.04 -9.76 13.37
C LEU A 418 12.32 -11.03 12.88
N ARG A 419 11.07 -11.27 13.32
CA ARG A 419 10.27 -12.42 12.91
C ARG A 419 10.02 -12.41 11.40
N VAL A 420 9.71 -11.26 10.82
CA VAL A 420 9.50 -11.10 9.36
C VAL A 420 10.81 -11.29 8.60
N GLU A 421 11.91 -10.74 9.10
CA GLU A 421 13.23 -10.88 8.48
C GLU A 421 13.69 -12.35 8.48
N ILE A 422 13.51 -13.06 9.58
CA ILE A 422 13.82 -14.49 9.67
C ILE A 422 12.93 -15.28 8.69
N ALA A 423 11.65 -14.99 8.63
CA ALA A 423 10.73 -15.66 7.72
C ALA A 423 11.12 -15.47 6.25
N LYS A 424 11.56 -14.27 5.87
CA LYS A 424 12.11 -13.99 4.52
C LYS A 424 13.39 -14.78 4.24
N ARG A 425 14.35 -14.79 5.18
CA ARG A 425 15.62 -15.52 5.01
C ARG A 425 15.44 -17.05 4.92
N LEU A 426 14.36 -17.57 5.50
CA LEU A 426 14.04 -19.00 5.51
C LEU A 426 12.97 -19.39 4.49
N ASP A 427 12.48 -18.44 3.68
CA ASP A 427 11.41 -18.66 2.69
C ASP A 427 10.13 -19.30 3.28
N LEU A 428 9.74 -18.81 4.47
CA LEU A 428 8.56 -19.33 5.19
C LEU A 428 7.25 -18.70 4.73
N ILE A 429 7.31 -17.60 3.98
CA ILE A 429 6.14 -16.82 3.59
C ILE A 429 5.59 -17.35 2.26
N ASP A 430 4.48 -18.06 2.32
CA ASP A 430 3.76 -18.48 1.11
C ASP A 430 3.11 -17.28 0.41
N GLN A 431 3.71 -16.84 -0.69
CA GLN A 431 3.25 -15.68 -1.46
C GLN A 431 1.93 -15.94 -2.22
N THR A 432 1.47 -17.19 -2.31
CA THR A 432 0.20 -17.52 -2.96
C THR A 432 -1.00 -17.38 -2.02
N LYS A 433 -0.75 -17.32 -0.71
CA LYS A 433 -1.79 -17.17 0.31
C LYS A 433 -2.15 -15.72 0.58
N PHE A 434 -3.44 -15.50 0.76
CA PHE A 434 -4.00 -14.28 1.31
C PHE A 434 -4.56 -14.59 2.70
N ASP A 435 -3.96 -14.01 3.73
CA ASP A 435 -4.44 -14.06 5.10
C ASP A 435 -5.00 -12.68 5.47
N VAL A 436 -6.28 -12.66 5.79
CA VAL A 436 -7.03 -11.44 6.07
C VAL A 436 -7.61 -11.54 7.47
N LEU A 437 -7.39 -10.51 8.28
CA LEU A 437 -7.90 -10.44 9.65
C LEU A 437 -8.22 -9.00 10.04
N TRP A 438 -8.98 -8.84 11.11
CA TRP A 438 -9.16 -7.58 11.79
C TRP A 438 -8.25 -7.49 13.01
N VAL A 439 -7.64 -6.34 13.21
CA VAL A 439 -7.10 -5.93 14.51
C VAL A 439 -8.07 -4.94 15.12
N THR A 440 -8.47 -5.17 16.38
CA THR A 440 -9.50 -4.41 17.08
C THR A 440 -9.00 -3.95 18.46
N ASP A 441 -9.82 -3.19 19.18
CA ASP A 441 -9.53 -2.80 20.57
C ASP A 441 -8.22 -2.04 20.72
N PHE A 442 -7.92 -1.14 19.79
CA PHE A 442 -6.73 -0.27 19.85
C PHE A 442 -6.73 0.60 21.09
N PRO A 443 -5.57 1.04 21.60
CA PRO A 443 -5.51 2.15 22.56
C PRO A 443 -6.22 3.38 21.97
N LEU A 444 -6.98 4.08 22.78
CA LEU A 444 -7.64 5.33 22.37
C LEU A 444 -6.63 6.47 22.31
N LEU A 445 -5.75 6.52 23.28
CA LEU A 445 -4.79 7.60 23.52
C LEU A 445 -3.40 7.04 23.77
N GLU A 446 -2.39 7.80 23.39
CA GLU A 446 -1.00 7.58 23.75
C GLU A 446 -0.40 8.83 24.42
N TRP A 447 0.61 8.64 25.24
CA TRP A 447 1.31 9.73 25.90
C TRP A 447 2.43 10.25 25.01
N ASP A 448 2.36 11.51 24.63
CA ASP A 448 3.43 12.20 23.92
C ASP A 448 4.42 12.80 24.92
N GLU A 449 5.65 12.28 24.93
CA GLU A 449 6.73 12.74 25.83
C GLU A 449 7.21 14.17 25.47
N GLU A 450 7.14 14.57 24.19
CA GLU A 450 7.60 15.89 23.74
C GLU A 450 6.59 16.97 24.09
N GLU A 451 5.31 16.70 23.84
CA GLU A 451 4.21 17.62 24.14
C GLU A 451 3.73 17.51 25.59
N ASN A 452 4.16 16.50 26.33
CA ASN A 452 3.79 16.22 27.73
C ASN A 452 2.26 16.19 27.93
N ARG A 453 1.55 15.50 27.04
CA ARG A 453 0.09 15.33 27.07
C ARG A 453 -0.32 14.04 26.37
N TYR A 454 -1.58 13.64 26.59
CA TYR A 454 -2.18 12.60 25.76
C TYR A 454 -2.50 13.13 24.36
N VAL A 455 -2.29 12.28 23.34
CA VAL A 455 -2.72 12.48 21.97
C VAL A 455 -3.58 11.31 21.51
N ALA A 456 -4.48 11.53 20.56
CA ALA A 456 -5.30 10.48 20.01
C ALA A 456 -4.48 9.54 19.12
N CYS A 457 -4.55 8.22 19.33
CA CYS A 457 -3.86 7.25 18.50
C CYS A 457 -4.31 7.27 17.03
N HIS A 458 -5.59 7.57 16.77
CA HIS A 458 -6.17 7.69 15.43
C HIS A 458 -6.52 9.15 15.13
N HIS A 459 -7.68 9.60 15.59
CA HIS A 459 -8.14 10.99 15.48
C HIS A 459 -9.08 11.34 16.63
N PRO A 460 -9.28 12.63 16.97
CA PRO A 460 -10.03 13.05 18.16
C PRO A 460 -11.53 12.75 18.10
N PHE A 461 -12.05 12.25 16.97
CA PHE A 461 -13.46 11.89 16.79
C PHE A 461 -13.72 10.39 17.01
N THR A 462 -12.69 9.61 17.34
CA THR A 462 -12.79 8.16 17.62
C THR A 462 -13.49 7.94 18.95
N ARG A 463 -14.53 7.08 18.95
CA ARG A 463 -15.29 6.74 20.15
C ARG A 463 -14.49 5.77 21.04
N PRO A 464 -14.40 6.01 22.35
CA PRO A 464 -13.94 5.01 23.30
C PRO A 464 -14.92 3.84 23.38
N LYS A 465 -14.47 2.66 23.83
CA LYS A 465 -15.36 1.58 24.26
C LYS A 465 -16.27 2.08 25.35
N ASP A 466 -17.54 1.62 25.36
CA ASP A 466 -18.56 2.14 26.28
C ASP A 466 -18.17 1.90 27.74
N GLU A 467 -17.56 0.75 28.03
CA GLU A 467 -17.05 0.40 29.36
C GLU A 467 -15.84 1.22 29.81
N ASP A 468 -15.11 1.83 28.87
CA ASP A 468 -13.87 2.56 29.13
C ASP A 468 -14.07 4.10 29.20
N ILE A 469 -15.30 4.60 28.95
CA ILE A 469 -15.59 6.06 28.99
C ILE A 469 -15.18 6.70 30.33
N ALA A 470 -15.42 6.02 31.45
CA ALA A 470 -15.04 6.53 32.76
C ALA A 470 -13.51 6.63 32.97
N LEU A 471 -12.72 5.89 32.18
CA LEU A 471 -11.26 5.96 32.26
C LEU A 471 -10.71 7.30 31.74
N LEU A 472 -11.45 8.03 30.92
CA LEU A 472 -11.05 9.38 30.46
C LEU A 472 -10.81 10.34 31.64
N ASP A 473 -11.48 10.13 32.80
CA ASP A 473 -11.32 10.92 34.01
C ASP A 473 -10.24 10.38 34.96
N THR A 474 -9.93 9.10 34.89
CA THR A 474 -9.11 8.42 35.91
C THR A 474 -7.78 7.88 35.40
N ASP A 475 -7.77 7.27 34.22
CA ASP A 475 -6.56 6.67 33.61
C ASP A 475 -6.72 6.62 32.07
N PRO A 476 -6.63 7.79 31.39
CA PRO A 476 -6.92 7.89 29.95
C PRO A 476 -6.06 6.96 29.08
N GLY A 477 -4.84 6.68 29.51
CA GLY A 477 -3.90 5.79 28.79
C GLY A 477 -4.35 4.32 28.72
N LYS A 478 -5.34 3.92 29.51
CA LYS A 478 -5.91 2.56 29.47
C LYS A 478 -7.21 2.46 28.68
N ALA A 479 -7.77 3.58 28.26
CA ALA A 479 -8.99 3.58 27.48
C ALA A 479 -8.75 2.97 26.09
N ARG A 480 -9.63 2.05 25.68
CA ARG A 480 -9.61 1.42 24.35
C ARG A 480 -10.57 2.14 23.42
N ALA A 481 -10.22 2.17 22.14
CA ALA A 481 -11.02 2.73 21.08
C ALA A 481 -11.95 1.67 20.46
N LYS A 482 -13.13 2.09 19.98
CA LYS A 482 -13.93 1.36 19.00
C LYS A 482 -13.30 1.57 17.60
N ALA A 483 -12.05 1.14 17.46
CA ALA A 483 -11.26 1.24 16.24
C ALA A 483 -10.86 -0.16 15.74
N TYR A 484 -10.72 -0.27 14.43
CA TYR A 484 -10.46 -1.53 13.75
C TYR A 484 -9.68 -1.32 12.47
N ASP A 485 -8.64 -2.15 12.26
CA ASP A 485 -7.85 -2.18 11.05
C ASP A 485 -7.97 -3.53 10.35
N MET A 486 -8.21 -3.49 9.04
CA MET A 486 -8.12 -4.69 8.22
C MET A 486 -6.67 -4.91 7.80
N VAL A 487 -6.15 -6.05 8.18
CA VAL A 487 -4.79 -6.47 7.86
C VAL A 487 -4.83 -7.56 6.79
N ILE A 488 -4.07 -7.37 5.72
CA ILE A 488 -3.88 -8.35 4.64
C ILE A 488 -2.39 -8.64 4.50
N ASN A 489 -1.98 -9.86 4.77
CA ASN A 489 -0.59 -10.32 4.56
C ASN A 489 0.47 -9.43 5.26
N GLY A 490 0.17 -8.93 6.45
CA GLY A 490 1.10 -8.09 7.20
C GLY A 490 1.07 -6.60 6.83
N TYR A 491 0.08 -6.18 6.05
CA TYR A 491 -0.15 -4.78 5.70
C TYR A 491 -1.52 -4.34 6.19
N GLU A 492 -1.60 -3.19 6.82
CA GLU A 492 -2.85 -2.48 7.04
C GLU A 492 -3.43 -2.06 5.68
N ALA A 493 -4.48 -2.74 5.26
CA ALA A 493 -5.16 -2.45 4.00
C ALA A 493 -6.14 -1.28 4.13
N GLY A 494 -6.74 -1.13 5.31
CA GLY A 494 -7.63 -0.04 5.65
C GLY A 494 -7.90 -0.01 7.14
N GLY A 495 -8.23 1.16 7.66
CA GLY A 495 -8.52 1.37 9.06
C GLY A 495 -9.71 2.30 9.28
N GLY A 496 -10.36 2.16 10.41
CA GLY A 496 -11.52 2.94 10.75
C GLY A 496 -11.93 2.86 12.21
N SER A 497 -13.03 3.53 12.54
CA SER A 497 -13.59 3.51 13.90
C SER A 497 -15.08 3.84 13.90
N ILE A 498 -15.73 3.57 15.01
CA ILE A 498 -16.99 4.22 15.38
C ILE A 498 -16.66 5.62 15.88
N ARG A 499 -17.51 6.59 15.54
CA ARG A 499 -17.29 8.00 15.86
C ARG A 499 -18.05 8.42 17.12
N ILE A 500 -17.51 9.42 17.80
CA ILE A 500 -18.27 10.12 18.83
C ILE A 500 -19.42 10.85 18.14
N HIS A 501 -20.64 10.73 18.67
CA HIS A 501 -21.83 11.41 18.17
C HIS A 501 -22.55 12.24 19.24
N SER A 502 -22.06 12.25 20.49
CA SER A 502 -22.57 13.16 21.54
C SER A 502 -21.60 14.33 21.74
N SER A 503 -22.18 15.54 21.91
CA SER A 503 -21.41 16.76 22.16
C SER A 503 -20.59 16.64 23.45
N GLU A 504 -21.20 16.11 24.51
CA GLU A 504 -20.58 15.99 25.84
C GLU A 504 -19.33 15.09 25.79
N LEU A 505 -19.43 13.94 25.10
CA LEU A 505 -18.30 13.02 24.98
C LEU A 505 -17.22 13.62 24.08
N GLN A 506 -17.60 14.38 23.03
CA GLN A 506 -16.64 15.04 22.17
C GLN A 506 -15.87 16.15 22.89
N GLU A 507 -16.56 16.95 23.70
CA GLU A 507 -15.93 17.98 24.55
C GLU A 507 -14.97 17.32 25.55
N LYS A 508 -15.40 16.25 26.20
CA LYS A 508 -14.58 15.47 27.11
C LYS A 508 -13.31 14.92 26.44
N MET A 509 -13.44 14.41 25.21
CA MET A 509 -12.30 13.91 24.44
C MET A 509 -11.31 15.04 24.14
N PHE A 510 -11.77 16.21 23.72
CA PHE A 510 -10.89 17.36 23.48
C PHE A 510 -10.16 17.83 24.75
N GLU A 511 -10.85 17.89 25.88
CA GLU A 511 -10.22 18.16 27.18
C GLU A 511 -9.12 17.16 27.50
N THR A 512 -9.41 15.87 27.35
CA THR A 512 -8.47 14.77 27.68
C THR A 512 -7.18 14.85 26.85
N ILE A 513 -7.26 15.29 25.59
CA ILE A 513 -6.09 15.49 24.73
C ILE A 513 -5.51 16.91 24.81
N GLY A 514 -5.94 17.71 25.81
CA GLY A 514 -5.32 18.98 26.16
C GLY A 514 -5.78 20.20 25.36
N PHE A 515 -6.91 20.12 24.63
CA PHE A 515 -7.50 21.32 24.01
C PHE A 515 -8.30 22.12 25.02
N THR A 516 -8.13 23.45 25.02
CA THR A 516 -9.12 24.33 25.66
C THR A 516 -10.39 24.40 24.81
N PRO A 517 -11.56 24.75 25.41
CA PRO A 517 -12.79 24.94 24.64
C PRO A 517 -12.64 25.92 23.48
N GLU A 518 -11.85 27.01 23.67
CA GLU A 518 -11.57 28.02 22.66
C GLU A 518 -10.76 27.43 21.50
N GLN A 519 -9.71 26.65 21.80
CA GLN A 519 -8.87 26.00 20.79
C GLN A 519 -9.65 24.95 19.99
N ALA A 520 -10.47 24.15 20.67
CA ALA A 520 -11.34 23.18 20.01
C ALA A 520 -12.33 23.89 19.08
N ARG A 521 -12.92 25.01 19.54
CA ARG A 521 -13.85 25.78 18.74
C ARG A 521 -13.20 26.53 17.58
N GLU A 522 -11.99 27.02 17.74
CA GLU A 522 -11.24 27.65 16.66
C GLU A 522 -10.94 26.66 15.53
N ARG A 523 -10.56 25.42 15.86
CA ARG A 523 -10.17 24.39 14.87
C ARG A 523 -11.38 23.66 14.28
N PHE A 524 -12.34 23.28 15.11
CA PHE A 524 -13.44 22.38 14.78
C PHE A 524 -14.83 22.97 15.01
N GLY A 525 -14.95 24.31 15.16
CA GLY A 525 -16.19 24.97 15.58
C GLY A 525 -17.39 24.62 14.71
N TYR A 526 -17.25 24.65 13.39
CA TYR A 526 -18.33 24.29 12.47
C TYR A 526 -18.78 22.82 12.60
N PHE A 527 -17.84 21.93 12.92
CA PHE A 527 -18.12 20.52 13.13
C PHE A 527 -18.82 20.28 14.49
N ILE A 528 -18.31 20.94 15.55
CA ILE A 528 -18.95 20.90 16.89
C ILE A 528 -20.36 21.47 16.83
N ASP A 529 -20.57 22.56 16.08
CA ASP A 529 -21.89 23.18 15.92
C ASP A 529 -22.88 22.25 15.19
N ALA A 530 -22.40 21.42 14.24
CA ALA A 530 -23.26 20.47 13.55
C ALA A 530 -23.89 19.44 14.50
N PHE A 531 -23.20 19.03 15.57
CA PHE A 531 -23.72 18.07 16.55
C PHE A 531 -24.99 18.54 17.24
N LYS A 532 -25.19 19.84 17.35
CA LYS A 532 -26.38 20.45 17.97
C LYS A 532 -27.69 20.15 17.19
N TYR A 533 -27.58 19.75 15.94
CA TYR A 533 -28.73 19.53 15.05
C TYR A 533 -29.08 18.04 14.87
N GLY A 534 -28.54 17.17 15.71
CA GLY A 534 -28.83 15.75 15.71
C GLY A 534 -27.82 14.94 14.89
N THR A 535 -26.88 14.32 15.57
CA THR A 535 -25.85 13.47 15.00
C THR A 535 -26.21 11.99 15.21
N PRO A 536 -26.41 11.19 14.15
CA PRO A 536 -26.66 9.77 14.33
C PRO A 536 -25.40 9.05 14.82
N PRO A 537 -25.52 7.91 15.51
CA PRO A 537 -24.40 6.98 15.66
C PRO A 537 -23.86 6.63 14.26
N HIS A 538 -22.56 6.72 14.06
CA HIS A 538 -21.96 6.46 12.76
C HIS A 538 -20.54 5.93 12.90
N GLY A 539 -20.07 5.27 11.84
CA GLY A 539 -18.74 4.72 11.73
C GLY A 539 -18.34 4.50 10.30
N GLY A 540 -17.06 4.34 10.07
CA GLY A 540 -16.57 4.16 8.73
C GLY A 540 -15.14 3.64 8.70
N LEU A 541 -14.62 3.52 7.47
CA LEU A 541 -13.30 2.98 7.21
C LEU A 541 -12.73 3.64 5.95
N ALA A 542 -11.42 3.66 5.83
CA ALA A 542 -10.74 4.06 4.61
C ALA A 542 -9.68 3.01 4.22
N TYR A 543 -9.78 2.49 3.00
CA TYR A 543 -8.72 1.67 2.40
C TYR A 543 -7.73 2.53 1.64
N GLY A 544 -6.45 2.21 1.72
CA GLY A 544 -5.48 2.70 0.76
C GLY A 544 -5.64 1.99 -0.59
N LEU A 545 -6.25 2.66 -1.60
CA LEU A 545 -6.41 2.05 -2.93
C LEU A 545 -5.06 1.63 -3.51
N ASP A 546 -4.05 2.46 -3.39
CA ASP A 546 -2.69 2.17 -3.87
C ASP A 546 -2.15 0.90 -3.21
N ARG A 547 -2.33 0.74 -1.89
CA ARG A 547 -1.90 -0.44 -1.14
C ARG A 547 -2.67 -1.69 -1.54
N LEU A 548 -3.99 -1.60 -1.76
CA LEU A 548 -4.78 -2.73 -2.30
C LEU A 548 -4.26 -3.18 -3.66
N VAL A 549 -3.92 -2.23 -4.55
CA VAL A 549 -3.33 -2.57 -5.86
C VAL A 549 -1.98 -3.24 -5.68
N MET A 550 -1.11 -2.75 -4.77
CA MET A 550 0.18 -3.40 -4.46
C MET A 550 -0.03 -4.85 -4.03
N LEU A 551 -0.94 -5.10 -3.10
CA LEU A 551 -1.26 -6.44 -2.59
C LEU A 551 -1.79 -7.35 -3.70
N MET A 552 -2.70 -6.85 -4.55
CA MET A 552 -3.28 -7.61 -5.65
C MET A 552 -2.30 -7.88 -6.79
N THR A 553 -1.30 -7.05 -6.99
CA THR A 553 -0.30 -7.21 -8.08
C THR A 553 1.04 -7.79 -7.61
N GLY A 554 1.23 -7.94 -6.28
CA GLY A 554 2.45 -8.46 -5.68
C GLY A 554 3.66 -7.53 -5.81
N THR A 555 3.44 -6.22 -6.06
CA THR A 555 4.53 -5.24 -6.03
C THR A 555 4.74 -4.68 -4.63
N THR A 556 5.98 -4.40 -4.28
CA THR A 556 6.36 -3.80 -2.98
C THR A 556 6.64 -2.30 -3.07
N ASN A 557 6.56 -1.74 -4.28
CA ASN A 557 6.84 -0.32 -4.53
C ASN A 557 5.57 0.42 -4.93
N ILE A 558 5.12 1.37 -4.10
CA ILE A 558 3.92 2.18 -4.37
C ILE A 558 3.99 2.98 -5.68
N ARG A 559 5.20 3.33 -6.13
CA ARG A 559 5.40 4.06 -7.41
C ARG A 559 5.01 3.25 -8.64
N ASP A 560 4.98 1.92 -8.53
CA ASP A 560 4.54 1.07 -9.64
C ASP A 560 3.02 1.12 -9.85
N VAL A 561 2.24 1.36 -8.78
CA VAL A 561 0.78 1.34 -8.83
C VAL A 561 0.14 2.71 -9.08
N ILE A 562 0.95 3.76 -9.18
CA ILE A 562 0.53 5.14 -9.49
C ILE A 562 1.07 5.52 -10.87
N ALA A 563 0.22 6.07 -11.74
CA ALA A 563 0.63 6.40 -13.11
C ALA A 563 1.82 7.38 -13.13
N PHE A 564 1.74 8.47 -12.36
CA PHE A 564 2.76 9.52 -12.29
C PHE A 564 3.11 9.83 -10.82
N PRO A 565 3.93 8.96 -10.18
CA PRO A 565 4.30 9.12 -8.78
C PRO A 565 5.39 10.18 -8.58
N LYS A 566 5.59 10.58 -7.32
CA LYS A 566 6.77 11.33 -6.89
C LYS A 566 7.90 10.38 -6.47
N VAL A 567 9.15 10.83 -6.64
CA VAL A 567 10.32 10.16 -6.06
C VAL A 567 10.42 10.42 -4.55
N GLN A 568 11.39 9.82 -3.89
CA GLN A 568 11.55 9.93 -2.43
C GLN A 568 11.72 11.38 -1.93
N THR A 569 12.24 12.27 -2.76
CA THR A 569 12.36 13.72 -2.47
C THR A 569 11.08 14.51 -2.73
N ALA A 570 9.93 13.86 -2.86
CA ALA A 570 8.63 14.45 -3.19
C ALA A 570 8.59 15.23 -4.53
N SER A 571 9.54 14.96 -5.44
CA SER A 571 9.61 15.60 -6.76
C SER A 571 9.15 14.67 -7.89
N CYS A 572 8.77 15.25 -9.03
CA CYS A 572 8.42 14.53 -10.25
C CYS A 572 9.52 14.74 -11.30
N LEU A 573 10.29 13.70 -11.59
CA LEU A 573 11.40 13.76 -12.55
C LEU A 573 10.95 14.01 -14.00
N MET A 574 9.69 13.69 -14.33
CA MET A 574 9.14 13.87 -15.67
C MET A 574 8.69 15.32 -15.94
N THR A 575 8.06 15.95 -14.93
CA THR A 575 7.49 17.29 -15.08
C THR A 575 8.32 18.39 -14.41
N ASP A 576 9.41 17.99 -13.73
CA ASP A 576 10.27 18.88 -12.94
C ASP A 576 9.47 19.66 -11.86
N ALA A 577 8.48 18.98 -11.24
CA ALA A 577 7.69 19.54 -10.15
C ALA A 577 8.24 19.05 -8.78
N PRO A 578 8.27 19.91 -7.73
CA PRO A 578 7.90 21.32 -7.74
C PRO A 578 8.92 22.20 -8.46
N ASN A 579 8.48 23.33 -9.01
CA ASN A 579 9.33 24.27 -9.70
C ASN A 579 9.02 25.70 -9.28
N VAL A 580 9.90 26.63 -9.61
CA VAL A 580 9.70 28.06 -9.37
C VAL A 580 8.52 28.57 -10.20
N VAL A 581 7.83 29.56 -9.66
CA VAL A 581 6.74 30.28 -10.35
C VAL A 581 7.16 31.72 -10.63
N GLU A 582 6.49 32.33 -11.59
CA GLU A 582 6.77 33.73 -11.94
C GLU A 582 6.51 34.67 -10.75
N GLU A 583 7.39 35.66 -10.54
CA GLU A 583 7.27 36.64 -9.46
C GLU A 583 5.94 37.41 -9.51
N LYS A 584 5.40 37.62 -10.72
CA LYS A 584 4.07 38.24 -10.91
C LYS A 584 2.98 37.41 -10.21
N GLN A 585 2.99 36.07 -10.32
CA GLN A 585 2.02 35.23 -9.64
C GLN A 585 2.15 35.31 -8.11
N LEU A 586 3.38 35.36 -7.58
CA LEU A 586 3.62 35.53 -6.15
C LEU A 586 3.07 36.86 -5.64
N ARG A 587 3.30 37.94 -6.39
CA ARG A 587 2.76 39.27 -6.06
C ARG A 587 1.23 39.33 -6.09
N GLU A 588 0.60 38.66 -7.06
CA GLU A 588 -0.87 38.55 -7.14
C GLU A 588 -1.47 37.77 -5.97
N LEU A 589 -0.69 36.87 -5.36
CA LEU A 589 -1.04 36.10 -4.18
C LEU A 589 -0.64 36.77 -2.87
N HIS A 590 0.01 37.95 -2.93
CA HIS A 590 0.55 38.68 -1.77
C HIS A 590 1.52 37.87 -0.91
N ILE A 591 2.33 36.99 -1.53
CA ILE A 591 3.34 36.18 -0.87
C ILE A 591 4.74 36.46 -1.42
N CYS A 592 5.76 36.17 -0.63
CA CYS A 592 7.16 36.17 -1.03
C CYS A 592 7.83 34.89 -0.57
N THR A 593 8.90 34.48 -1.27
CA THR A 593 9.74 33.35 -0.84
C THR A 593 10.87 33.87 0.03
N ASP A 594 11.07 33.27 1.19
CA ASP A 594 12.21 33.47 2.09
C ASP A 594 13.10 32.23 2.04
N VAL A 595 13.95 32.17 1.01
CA VAL A 595 14.94 31.09 0.84
C VAL A 595 16.34 31.68 0.89
N GLU A 596 17.18 31.10 1.73
CA GLU A 596 18.61 31.38 1.68
C GLU A 596 19.16 30.96 0.32
N LYS A 597 19.84 31.86 -0.37
CA LYS A 597 20.43 31.63 -1.70
C LYS A 597 21.78 30.92 -1.59
#